data_fcdb1cc2105a57201f9d91de75f57dc8
#
_entry.id   fcdb1cc2105a57201f9d91de75f57dc8
#
_cell.length_a   1.000
_cell.length_b   1.000
_cell.length_c   1.000
_cell.angle_alpha   90.00
_cell.angle_beta   90.00
_cell.angle_gamma   90.00
#
_symmetry.space_group_name_H-M   'P 1'
#
loop_
_entity.id
_entity.type
_entity.pdbx_description
1 polymer ?
#
loop_
_entity_poly.entity_id
_entity_poly.type
_entity_poly.pdbx_seq_one_letter_code
_entity_poly.pdbx_strand_id
1 'polypeptide(L)'
;MLTYSFSKIGSESLYMYLYKCIREDILTGKITPGTKLPSKRSFAENLGVSVITVENAYAQLVSEGYVYALPKKGFFAANLEKSTAPQKKESPRTQMPVPPKYFADFSSSRTDPQNFPFATWAKLMREIISEKSAELMVNAPCGGVFELRCAIAEHLREFRGIDADPNCIVVGAGTEYLYGLLIQLLGFDKVYALEDPGYRKIAQVYESYGVQYRFTPMDKEGIDPKALEKSGADILHISPSHHFPTGIVTPIARRYTLLDWAAQSENRYIIEDDYDSEFRLTGKPIPALQSIDSADRVIYMNTFSKSLASTIRISYMVLPTALTEAFYKNLGFYACTVSNLEQYTLAKFISEGYFEKHINRMRIRYKQKKDLILKEMKRCGLLKLAKIDAEDAGLHFLLRVCGPVPAEKITRRAAENGVRVTGLSAYYHTAPVNPQTAFVISYSEIPDACITEAVNRLAKAVTAAVMGER
;
A
#
# COMPACT_ATOMS: atom_id res chain seq x y z
N MET A 1 41.11 -45.14 6.60
CA MET A 1 39.69 -45.51 6.44
C MET A 1 38.86 -44.33 6.91
N LEU A 2 37.85 -43.87 6.14
CA LEU A 2 37.03 -42.75 6.55
C LEU A 2 36.18 -43.16 7.75
N THR A 3 36.22 -42.36 8.83
CA THR A 3 35.49 -42.66 10.07
C THR A 3 34.83 -41.36 10.57
N TYR A 4 33.55 -41.44 10.91
CA TYR A 4 32.75 -40.28 11.38
C TYR A 4 32.08 -40.63 12.70
N SER A 5 32.10 -39.71 13.64
CA SER A 5 31.41 -39.87 14.93
C SER A 5 30.04 -39.25 14.86
N PHE A 6 29.02 -39.98 15.25
CA PHE A 6 27.63 -39.51 15.28
C PHE A 6 27.22 -38.84 16.62
N SER A 7 28.20 -38.66 17.53
CA SER A 7 27.91 -38.02 18.85
C SER A 7 27.41 -36.60 18.79
N LYS A 8 27.56 -35.93 17.66
CA LYS A 8 27.14 -34.54 17.44
C LYS A 8 25.93 -34.36 16.49
N ILE A 9 25.15 -35.42 16.28
CA ILE A 9 24.14 -35.46 15.23
C ILE A 9 22.92 -34.56 15.48
N GLY A 10 22.67 -34.10 16.72
CA GLY A 10 21.51 -33.28 17.03
C GLY A 10 20.18 -33.93 16.63
N SER A 11 19.26 -33.17 16.01
CA SER A 11 17.95 -33.66 15.54
C SER A 11 17.95 -34.11 14.07
N GLU A 12 19.12 -34.16 13.41
CA GLU A 12 19.21 -34.52 11.99
C GLU A 12 19.15 -36.02 11.76
N SER A 13 18.77 -36.44 10.54
CA SER A 13 18.83 -37.87 10.17
C SER A 13 20.27 -38.30 9.92
N LEU A 14 20.57 -39.58 10.25
CA LEU A 14 21.90 -40.17 10.10
C LEU A 14 22.49 -40.02 8.69
N TYR A 15 21.67 -40.19 7.64
CA TYR A 15 22.16 -40.06 6.26
C TYR A 15 22.53 -38.61 5.93
N MET A 16 21.77 -37.63 6.41
CA MET A 16 22.04 -36.22 6.16
C MET A 16 23.31 -35.76 6.88
N TYR A 17 23.52 -36.22 8.09
CA TYR A 17 24.77 -35.97 8.83
C TYR A 17 25.97 -36.56 8.10
N LEU A 18 25.89 -37.84 7.68
CA LEU A 18 26.94 -38.51 6.92
C LEU A 18 27.23 -37.81 5.59
N TYR A 19 26.18 -37.41 4.86
CA TYR A 19 26.30 -36.62 3.63
C TYR A 19 27.08 -35.31 3.88
N LYS A 20 26.74 -34.57 4.94
CA LYS A 20 27.42 -33.30 5.27
C LYS A 20 28.90 -33.54 5.59
N CYS A 21 29.22 -34.55 6.36
CA CYS A 21 30.61 -34.88 6.70
C CYS A 21 31.43 -35.24 5.47
N ILE A 22 30.94 -36.10 4.58
CA ILE A 22 31.66 -36.47 3.34
C ILE A 22 31.80 -35.26 2.43
N ARG A 23 30.76 -34.47 2.27
CA ARG A 23 30.78 -33.22 1.46
C ARG A 23 31.84 -32.27 1.97
N GLU A 24 31.90 -32.04 3.29
CA GLU A 24 32.89 -31.17 3.93
C GLU A 24 34.32 -31.69 3.68
N ASP A 25 34.55 -33.00 3.84
CA ASP A 25 35.85 -33.61 3.60
C ASP A 25 36.30 -33.51 2.12
N ILE A 26 35.34 -33.52 1.17
CA ILE A 26 35.65 -33.30 -0.26
C ILE A 26 35.97 -31.83 -0.49
N LEU A 27 35.15 -30.88 0.04
CA LEU A 27 35.32 -29.44 -0.13
C LEU A 27 36.63 -28.95 0.50
N THR A 28 37.00 -29.46 1.65
CA THR A 28 38.27 -29.11 2.34
C THR A 28 39.49 -29.79 1.73
N GLY A 29 39.30 -30.72 0.81
CA GLY A 29 40.39 -31.46 0.16
C GLY A 29 40.95 -32.60 1.00
N LYS A 30 40.33 -32.95 2.12
CA LYS A 30 40.68 -34.12 2.95
C LYS A 30 40.39 -35.42 2.20
N ILE A 31 39.35 -35.44 1.38
CA ILE A 31 39.13 -36.42 0.34
C ILE A 31 39.52 -35.78 -0.99
N THR A 32 40.66 -36.24 -1.56
CA THR A 32 41.18 -35.70 -2.80
C THR A 32 40.36 -36.11 -4.02
N PRO A 33 40.30 -35.32 -5.08
CA PRO A 33 39.63 -35.66 -6.35
C PRO A 33 40.08 -37.05 -6.86
N GLY A 34 39.12 -37.85 -7.34
CA GLY A 34 39.38 -39.20 -7.83
C GLY A 34 39.57 -40.26 -6.73
N THR A 35 39.58 -39.89 -5.45
CA THR A 35 39.64 -40.86 -4.35
C THR A 35 38.43 -41.78 -4.37
N LYS A 36 38.68 -43.07 -4.33
CA LYS A 36 37.61 -44.08 -4.25
C LYS A 36 37.03 -44.12 -2.84
N LEU A 37 35.72 -43.91 -2.73
CA LEU A 37 34.98 -44.06 -1.48
C LEU A 37 34.76 -45.55 -1.13
N PRO A 38 34.62 -45.91 0.17
CA PRO A 38 34.30 -47.27 0.56
C PRO A 38 33.00 -47.77 -0.06
N SER A 39 32.86 -49.09 -0.21
CA SER A 39 31.61 -49.67 -0.67
C SER A 39 30.49 -49.38 0.36
N LYS A 40 29.24 -49.27 -0.10
CA LYS A 40 28.09 -49.00 0.77
C LYS A 40 28.03 -49.96 1.98
N ARG A 41 28.27 -51.27 1.75
CA ARG A 41 28.24 -52.31 2.78
C ARG A 41 29.40 -52.15 3.77
N SER A 42 30.63 -52.07 3.26
CA SER A 42 31.82 -51.91 4.08
C SER A 42 31.83 -50.62 4.89
N PHE A 43 31.28 -49.56 4.35
CA PHE A 43 31.18 -48.27 5.03
C PHE A 43 30.11 -48.27 6.11
N ALA A 44 28.97 -48.88 5.84
CA ALA A 44 27.91 -49.11 6.84
C ALA A 44 28.38 -49.92 8.03
N GLU A 45 29.09 -50.97 7.77
CA GLU A 45 29.68 -51.86 8.81
C GLU A 45 30.71 -51.08 9.66
N ASN A 46 31.63 -50.35 9.00
CA ASN A 46 32.66 -49.55 9.68
C ASN A 46 32.08 -48.43 10.56
N LEU A 47 30.94 -47.81 10.15
CA LEU A 47 30.31 -46.72 10.87
C LEU A 47 29.21 -47.16 11.85
N GLY A 48 28.85 -48.45 11.87
CA GLY A 48 27.78 -48.99 12.70
C GLY A 48 26.39 -48.46 12.32
N VAL A 49 26.16 -48.18 11.02
CA VAL A 49 24.88 -47.65 10.48
C VAL A 49 24.27 -48.61 9.46
N SER A 50 23.01 -48.36 9.10
CA SER A 50 22.36 -49.18 8.06
C SER A 50 22.96 -48.90 6.67
N VAL A 51 22.96 -49.91 5.80
CA VAL A 51 23.37 -49.76 4.39
C VAL A 51 22.55 -48.70 3.68
N ILE A 52 21.24 -48.59 3.98
CA ILE A 52 20.32 -47.61 3.44
C ILE A 52 20.75 -46.17 3.80
N THR A 53 21.28 -45.98 5.03
CA THR A 53 21.82 -44.68 5.47
C THR A 53 22.98 -44.22 4.58
N VAL A 54 23.94 -45.14 4.30
CA VAL A 54 25.06 -44.80 3.41
C VAL A 54 24.61 -44.65 1.97
N GLU A 55 23.66 -45.45 1.52
CA GLU A 55 23.09 -45.38 0.18
C GLU A 55 22.44 -44.04 -0.09
N ASN A 56 21.60 -43.53 0.83
CA ASN A 56 20.94 -42.24 0.71
C ASN A 56 21.98 -41.12 0.74
N ALA A 57 22.99 -41.17 1.60
CA ALA A 57 24.06 -40.17 1.63
C ALA A 57 24.85 -40.15 0.31
N TYR A 58 25.19 -41.31 -0.24
CA TYR A 58 25.88 -41.42 -1.53
C TYR A 58 25.00 -40.98 -2.69
N ALA A 59 23.73 -41.34 -2.69
CA ALA A 59 22.78 -40.90 -3.72
C ALA A 59 22.69 -39.35 -3.76
N GLN A 60 22.63 -38.70 -2.59
CA GLN A 60 22.62 -37.24 -2.48
C GLN A 60 23.93 -36.64 -3.01
N LEU A 61 25.10 -37.18 -2.59
CA LEU A 61 26.42 -36.74 -3.05
C LEU A 61 26.58 -36.89 -4.58
N VAL A 62 26.01 -37.93 -5.16
CA VAL A 62 26.04 -38.19 -6.62
C VAL A 62 25.08 -37.21 -7.31
N SER A 63 23.89 -37.00 -6.77
CA SER A 63 22.90 -36.05 -7.31
C SER A 63 23.43 -34.63 -7.36
N GLU A 64 24.21 -34.22 -6.37
CA GLU A 64 24.82 -32.88 -6.29
C GLU A 64 26.19 -32.79 -6.98
N GLY A 65 26.72 -33.91 -7.51
CA GLY A 65 27.98 -33.92 -8.25
C GLY A 65 29.25 -33.93 -7.40
N TYR A 66 29.18 -34.07 -6.08
CA TYR A 66 30.33 -34.20 -5.22
C TYR A 66 31.03 -35.58 -5.37
N VAL A 67 30.26 -36.55 -5.79
CA VAL A 67 30.69 -37.93 -6.02
C VAL A 67 30.14 -38.41 -7.35
N TYR A 68 30.91 -39.18 -8.09
CA TYR A 68 30.43 -39.88 -9.28
C TYR A 68 30.56 -41.40 -9.12
N ALA A 69 29.67 -42.13 -9.77
CA ALA A 69 29.64 -43.58 -9.75
C ALA A 69 30.18 -44.13 -11.08
N LEU A 70 31.08 -45.10 -11.00
CA LEU A 70 31.52 -45.88 -12.15
C LEU A 70 30.96 -47.29 -12.06
N PRO A 71 30.27 -47.79 -13.10
CA PRO A 71 29.73 -49.14 -13.11
C PRO A 71 30.78 -50.16 -12.76
N LYS A 72 30.46 -51.08 -11.83
CA LYS A 72 31.33 -52.15 -11.29
C LYS A 72 32.65 -51.68 -10.61
N LYS A 73 32.95 -50.38 -10.58
CA LYS A 73 34.17 -49.83 -9.96
C LYS A 73 33.91 -49.10 -8.63
N GLY A 74 32.70 -48.56 -8.43
CA GLY A 74 32.28 -47.93 -7.17
C GLY A 74 32.11 -46.42 -7.27
N PHE A 75 32.19 -45.72 -6.14
CA PHE A 75 32.00 -44.31 -5.96
C PHE A 75 33.33 -43.56 -5.83
N PHE A 76 33.44 -42.37 -6.45
CA PHE A 76 34.67 -41.61 -6.48
C PHE A 76 34.37 -40.12 -6.22
N ALA A 77 35.22 -39.43 -5.46
CA ALA A 77 35.13 -38.00 -5.27
C ALA A 77 35.33 -37.25 -6.56
N ALA A 78 34.46 -36.31 -6.86
CA ALA A 78 34.55 -35.48 -8.06
C ALA A 78 35.73 -34.50 -7.97
N ASN A 79 36.24 -34.12 -9.12
CA ASN A 79 37.18 -33.00 -9.23
C ASN A 79 36.39 -31.68 -9.19
N LEU A 80 36.29 -31.08 -8.01
CA LEU A 80 35.69 -29.78 -7.87
C LEU A 80 36.79 -28.74 -8.17
N GLU A 81 36.71 -28.07 -9.32
CA GLU A 81 37.56 -26.93 -9.52
C GLU A 81 37.33 -25.97 -8.34
N LYS A 82 38.38 -25.61 -7.61
CA LYS A 82 38.29 -24.67 -6.50
C LYS A 82 37.81 -23.35 -7.09
N SER A 83 36.49 -23.17 -7.14
CA SER A 83 35.94 -21.86 -7.35
C SER A 83 36.49 -20.98 -6.25
N THR A 84 37.18 -19.90 -6.63
CA THR A 84 37.55 -18.81 -5.74
C THR A 84 36.31 -18.02 -5.33
N ALA A 85 35.23 -18.73 -5.04
CA ALA A 85 34.05 -18.08 -4.47
C ALA A 85 34.48 -17.41 -3.17
N PRO A 86 34.29 -16.11 -3.04
CA PRO A 86 34.68 -15.41 -1.83
C PRO A 86 33.99 -16.09 -0.63
N GLN A 87 34.77 -16.41 0.40
CA GLN A 87 34.23 -16.91 1.66
C GLN A 87 33.01 -16.05 2.03
N LYS A 88 31.89 -16.70 2.31
CA LYS A 88 30.66 -16.02 2.70
C LYS A 88 30.99 -15.14 3.90
N LYS A 89 31.29 -13.86 3.63
CA LYS A 89 31.40 -12.87 4.69
C LYS A 89 30.08 -12.91 5.43
N GLU A 90 30.11 -13.06 6.75
CA GLU A 90 28.93 -12.88 7.57
C GLU A 90 28.33 -11.54 7.18
N SER A 91 27.18 -11.59 6.49
CA SER A 91 26.50 -10.37 6.08
C SER A 91 26.08 -9.66 7.36
N PRO A 92 26.48 -8.42 7.57
CA PRO A 92 26.02 -7.69 8.74
C PRO A 92 24.48 -7.72 8.73
N ARG A 93 23.88 -8.14 9.82
CA ARG A 93 22.43 -8.14 9.97
C ARG A 93 21.95 -6.70 9.80
N THR A 94 21.32 -6.40 8.67
CA THR A 94 20.74 -5.09 8.41
C THR A 94 19.67 -4.83 9.46
N GLN A 95 19.93 -3.91 10.36
CA GLN A 95 18.92 -3.49 11.34
C GLN A 95 17.94 -2.56 10.62
N MET A 96 16.70 -3.01 10.45
CA MET A 96 15.64 -2.15 9.97
C MET A 96 15.34 -1.07 11.00
N PRO A 97 15.25 0.21 10.60
CA PRO A 97 14.92 1.28 11.53
C PRO A 97 13.53 1.04 12.14
N VAL A 98 13.48 1.02 13.47
CA VAL A 98 12.21 0.93 14.19
C VAL A 98 11.59 2.32 14.22
N PRO A 99 10.38 2.53 13.66
CA PRO A 99 9.74 3.83 13.68
C PRO A 99 9.45 4.27 15.12
N PRO A 100 9.60 5.56 15.44
CA PRO A 100 9.31 6.08 16.77
C PRO A 100 7.84 5.86 17.12
N LYS A 101 7.58 5.49 18.37
CA LYS A 101 6.21 5.34 18.89
C LYS A 101 5.76 6.67 19.48
N TYR A 102 4.57 7.13 19.05
CA TYR A 102 3.91 8.31 19.58
C TYR A 102 2.70 7.91 20.42
N PHE A 103 2.34 8.74 21.38
CA PHE A 103 1.09 8.61 22.14
C PHE A 103 -0.14 8.81 21.24
N ALA A 104 -0.06 9.79 20.31
CA ALA A 104 -1.06 10.05 19.30
C ALA A 104 -0.41 10.52 17.99
N ASP A 105 -0.93 10.06 16.86
CA ASP A 105 -0.47 10.44 15.53
C ASP A 105 -1.59 11.11 14.74
N PHE A 106 -1.57 12.45 14.67
CA PHE A 106 -2.49 13.24 13.86
C PHE A 106 -2.11 13.28 12.36
N SER A 107 -0.97 12.70 11.98
CA SER A 107 -0.56 12.59 10.57
C SER A 107 -1.02 11.30 9.94
N SER A 108 -1.45 10.34 10.75
CA SER A 108 -1.87 9.02 10.27
C SER A 108 -3.21 9.09 9.56
N SER A 109 -3.26 8.44 8.41
CA SER A 109 -4.50 8.27 7.65
C SER A 109 -5.11 6.88 7.80
N ARG A 110 -4.70 6.11 8.83
CA ARG A 110 -5.22 4.77 9.13
C ARG A 110 -6.60 4.86 9.76
N THR A 111 -7.33 3.77 9.70
CA THR A 111 -8.58 3.59 10.43
C THR A 111 -8.30 2.95 11.79
N ASP A 112 -9.10 3.31 12.81
CA ASP A 112 -9.05 2.65 14.10
C ASP A 112 -9.48 1.18 13.96
N PRO A 113 -8.65 0.20 14.37
CA PRO A 113 -8.95 -1.23 14.23
C PRO A 113 -10.28 -1.65 14.88
N GLN A 114 -10.72 -0.95 15.92
CA GLN A 114 -12.00 -1.23 16.60
C GLN A 114 -13.23 -0.91 15.73
N ASN A 115 -13.04 -0.19 14.64
CA ASN A 115 -14.11 0.16 13.72
C ASN A 115 -14.44 -0.94 12.73
N PHE A 116 -13.51 -1.87 12.49
CA PHE A 116 -13.71 -2.93 11.51
C PHE A 116 -14.80 -3.92 11.96
N PRO A 117 -15.75 -4.29 11.10
CA PRO A 117 -16.88 -5.14 11.44
C PRO A 117 -16.50 -6.64 11.47
N PHE A 118 -15.55 -7.03 12.33
CA PHE A 118 -14.97 -8.38 12.38
C PHE A 118 -15.99 -9.50 12.43
N ALA A 119 -17.05 -9.37 13.24
CA ALA A 119 -18.06 -10.43 13.38
C ALA A 119 -18.80 -10.70 12.06
N THR A 120 -19.23 -9.61 11.39
CA THR A 120 -19.91 -9.71 10.09
C THR A 120 -18.96 -10.23 9.02
N TRP A 121 -17.75 -9.70 8.97
CA TRP A 121 -16.74 -10.12 8.00
C TRP A 121 -16.42 -11.62 8.14
N ALA A 122 -16.15 -12.08 9.35
CA ALA A 122 -15.86 -13.49 9.63
C ALA A 122 -17.04 -14.42 9.33
N LYS A 123 -18.29 -13.96 9.53
CA LYS A 123 -19.50 -14.68 9.13
C LYS A 123 -19.52 -14.88 7.62
N LEU A 124 -19.39 -13.80 6.86
CA LEU A 124 -19.43 -13.82 5.39
C LEU A 124 -18.27 -14.65 4.79
N MET A 125 -17.05 -14.54 5.34
CA MET A 125 -15.94 -15.39 4.92
C MET A 125 -16.24 -16.88 5.06
N ARG A 126 -16.85 -17.31 6.18
CA ARG A 126 -17.21 -18.71 6.37
C ARG A 126 -18.29 -19.17 5.38
N GLU A 127 -19.27 -18.33 5.10
CA GLU A 127 -20.29 -18.60 4.09
C GLU A 127 -19.64 -18.77 2.70
N ILE A 128 -18.76 -17.86 2.29
CA ILE A 128 -18.05 -17.94 1.01
C ILE A 128 -17.18 -19.21 0.91
N ILE A 129 -16.46 -19.57 1.96
CA ILE A 129 -15.66 -20.81 1.98
C ILE A 129 -16.56 -22.04 1.76
N SER A 130 -17.76 -22.05 2.35
CA SER A 130 -18.69 -23.15 2.22
C SER A 130 -19.39 -23.20 0.85
N GLU A 131 -19.74 -22.03 0.30
CA GLU A 131 -20.56 -21.90 -0.91
C GLU A 131 -19.75 -21.94 -2.20
N LYS A 132 -18.50 -21.44 -2.19
CA LYS A 132 -17.67 -21.18 -3.38
C LYS A 132 -16.30 -21.86 -3.33
N SER A 133 -16.22 -23.04 -2.70
CA SER A 133 -14.92 -23.73 -2.50
C SER A 133 -14.16 -24.01 -3.80
N ALA A 134 -14.83 -24.29 -4.90
CA ALA A 134 -14.22 -24.54 -6.18
C ALA A 134 -13.68 -23.24 -6.83
N GLU A 135 -14.48 -22.17 -6.82
CA GLU A 135 -14.13 -20.86 -7.39
C GLU A 135 -12.97 -20.20 -6.63
N LEU A 136 -12.83 -20.49 -5.33
CA LEU A 136 -11.72 -20.00 -4.51
C LEU A 136 -10.38 -20.58 -4.93
N MET A 137 -10.34 -21.73 -5.59
CA MET A 137 -9.11 -22.41 -6.06
C MET A 137 -8.75 -22.08 -7.51
N VAL A 138 -9.51 -21.23 -8.17
CA VAL A 138 -9.25 -20.78 -9.55
C VAL A 138 -8.72 -19.35 -9.52
N ASN A 139 -7.73 -19.03 -10.36
CA ASN A 139 -7.23 -17.66 -10.45
C ASN A 139 -8.34 -16.70 -10.90
N ALA A 140 -8.47 -15.58 -10.18
CA ALA A 140 -9.37 -14.51 -10.61
C ALA A 140 -8.93 -13.92 -11.96
N PRO A 141 -9.88 -13.49 -12.82
CA PRO A 141 -9.55 -12.68 -13.98
C PRO A 141 -8.73 -11.45 -13.61
N CYS A 142 -7.93 -10.90 -14.53
CA CYS A 142 -7.07 -9.75 -14.27
C CYS A 142 -7.82 -8.52 -13.70
N GLY A 143 -9.06 -8.31 -14.12
CA GLY A 143 -9.94 -7.24 -13.57
C GLY A 143 -10.59 -7.57 -12.23
N GLY A 144 -10.39 -8.77 -11.66
CA GLY A 144 -11.06 -9.23 -10.44
C GLY A 144 -12.35 -10.01 -10.71
N VAL A 145 -12.93 -10.61 -9.65
CA VAL A 145 -14.14 -11.42 -9.76
C VAL A 145 -15.33 -10.58 -10.19
N PHE A 146 -16.18 -11.14 -11.05
CA PHE A 146 -17.29 -10.41 -11.67
C PHE A 146 -18.31 -9.92 -10.62
N GLU A 147 -18.61 -10.73 -9.63
CA GLU A 147 -19.55 -10.40 -8.55
C GLU A 147 -19.11 -9.15 -7.77
N LEU A 148 -17.80 -8.99 -7.51
CA LEU A 148 -17.29 -7.77 -6.85
C LEU A 148 -17.42 -6.55 -7.76
N ARG A 149 -17.11 -6.70 -9.05
CA ARG A 149 -17.24 -5.63 -10.02
C ARG A 149 -18.69 -5.17 -10.19
N CYS A 150 -19.65 -6.11 -10.20
CA CYS A 150 -21.09 -5.79 -10.19
C CYS A 150 -21.50 -5.04 -8.92
N ALA A 151 -21.08 -5.52 -7.75
CA ALA A 151 -21.39 -4.87 -6.48
C ALA A 151 -20.82 -3.44 -6.39
N ILE A 152 -19.59 -3.23 -6.91
CA ILE A 152 -18.97 -1.91 -7.01
C ILE A 152 -19.75 -1.01 -7.97
N ALA A 153 -20.14 -1.51 -9.16
CA ALA A 153 -20.89 -0.72 -10.14
C ALA A 153 -22.24 -0.23 -9.57
N GLU A 154 -22.96 -1.10 -8.87
CA GLU A 154 -24.22 -0.72 -8.22
C GLU A 154 -24.01 0.33 -7.13
N HIS A 155 -23.03 0.12 -6.26
CA HIS A 155 -22.67 1.10 -5.23
C HIS A 155 -22.29 2.48 -5.84
N LEU A 156 -21.51 2.50 -6.92
CA LEU A 156 -21.12 3.73 -7.61
C LEU A 156 -22.30 4.47 -8.22
N ARG A 157 -23.25 3.74 -8.82
CA ARG A 157 -24.46 4.31 -9.39
C ARG A 157 -25.31 4.99 -8.31
N GLU A 158 -25.51 4.34 -7.18
CA GLU A 158 -26.33 4.85 -6.08
C GLU A 158 -25.65 5.98 -5.32
N PHE A 159 -24.36 5.88 -5.10
CA PHE A 159 -23.63 6.76 -4.19
C PHE A 159 -22.90 7.89 -4.89
N ARG A 160 -22.37 7.68 -6.11
CA ARG A 160 -21.55 8.66 -6.85
C ARG A 160 -22.18 9.16 -8.14
N GLY A 161 -23.28 8.56 -8.57
CA GLY A 161 -23.92 8.86 -9.84
C GLY A 161 -23.14 8.38 -11.06
N ILE A 162 -22.22 7.42 -10.86
CA ILE A 162 -21.41 6.82 -11.91
C ILE A 162 -22.13 5.57 -12.43
N ASP A 163 -22.54 5.58 -13.69
CA ASP A 163 -23.12 4.42 -14.36
C ASP A 163 -22.03 3.63 -15.08
N ALA A 164 -21.31 2.81 -14.32
CA ALA A 164 -20.17 2.04 -14.82
C ALA A 164 -20.59 0.63 -15.26
N ASP A 165 -20.13 0.22 -16.45
CA ASP A 165 -20.16 -1.20 -16.81
C ASP A 165 -19.20 -1.98 -15.91
N PRO A 166 -19.64 -3.07 -15.25
CA PRO A 166 -18.75 -3.93 -14.46
C PRO A 166 -17.49 -4.39 -15.23
N ASN A 167 -17.52 -4.48 -16.53
CA ASN A 167 -16.36 -4.83 -17.34
C ASN A 167 -15.31 -3.72 -17.43
N CYS A 168 -15.70 -2.46 -17.21
CA CYS A 168 -14.78 -1.33 -17.11
C CYS A 168 -14.11 -1.20 -15.73
N ILE A 169 -14.51 -2.03 -14.75
CA ILE A 169 -13.97 -2.00 -13.40
C ILE A 169 -12.80 -2.97 -13.27
N VAL A 170 -11.67 -2.46 -12.77
CA VAL A 170 -10.47 -3.25 -12.47
C VAL A 170 -10.15 -3.16 -10.99
N VAL A 171 -10.08 -4.30 -10.32
CA VAL A 171 -9.76 -4.44 -8.90
C VAL A 171 -8.27 -4.72 -8.71
N GLY A 172 -7.65 -4.10 -7.71
CA GLY A 172 -6.23 -4.30 -7.42
C GLY A 172 -5.87 -4.14 -5.94
N ALA A 173 -4.68 -4.62 -5.56
CA ALA A 173 -4.19 -4.62 -4.18
C ALA A 173 -3.65 -3.24 -3.74
N GLY A 174 -4.52 -2.24 -3.74
CA GLY A 174 -4.22 -0.86 -3.35
C GLY A 174 -3.97 0.06 -4.54
N THR A 175 -4.12 1.36 -4.30
CA THR A 175 -4.00 2.37 -5.37
C THR A 175 -2.61 2.43 -5.97
N GLU A 176 -1.54 2.16 -5.21
CA GLU A 176 -0.17 2.15 -5.73
C GLU A 176 0.03 1.10 -6.84
N TYR A 177 -0.59 -0.08 -6.69
CA TYR A 177 -0.58 -1.10 -7.72
C TYR A 177 -1.35 -0.66 -8.96
N LEU A 178 -2.52 -0.06 -8.77
CA LEU A 178 -3.34 0.46 -9.86
C LEU A 178 -2.66 1.60 -10.63
N TYR A 179 -1.93 2.50 -9.94
CA TYR A 179 -1.11 3.51 -10.63
C TYR A 179 -0.06 2.87 -11.55
N GLY A 180 0.58 1.78 -11.08
CA GLY A 180 1.53 1.03 -11.91
C GLY A 180 0.88 0.40 -13.14
N LEU A 181 -0.34 -0.14 -13.01
CA LEU A 181 -1.10 -0.65 -14.15
C LEU A 181 -1.50 0.47 -15.12
N LEU A 182 -1.92 1.65 -14.60
CA LEU A 182 -2.25 2.80 -15.44
C LEU A 182 -1.04 3.31 -16.23
N ILE A 183 0.14 3.36 -15.62
CA ILE A 183 1.37 3.74 -16.32
C ILE A 183 1.66 2.78 -17.48
N GLN A 184 1.53 1.48 -17.25
CA GLN A 184 1.72 0.47 -18.29
C GLN A 184 0.67 0.57 -19.41
N LEU A 185 -0.58 0.91 -19.05
CA LEU A 185 -1.69 1.03 -19.98
C LEU A 185 -1.59 2.30 -20.82
N LEU A 186 -1.30 3.45 -20.19
CA LEU A 186 -1.26 4.77 -20.82
C LEU A 186 0.04 5.02 -21.60
N GLY A 187 1.14 4.37 -21.17
CA GLY A 187 2.47 4.51 -21.74
C GLY A 187 3.46 5.21 -20.82
N PHE A 188 4.71 4.80 -20.87
CA PHE A 188 5.81 5.34 -20.05
C PHE A 188 6.33 6.69 -20.58
N ASP A 189 5.95 7.09 -21.78
CA ASP A 189 6.31 8.34 -22.46
C ASP A 189 5.41 9.52 -22.06
N LYS A 190 4.32 9.26 -21.35
CA LYS A 190 3.35 10.28 -20.94
C LYS A 190 3.88 11.18 -19.84
N VAL A 191 3.45 12.44 -19.87
CA VAL A 191 3.75 13.44 -18.84
C VAL A 191 2.55 13.60 -17.92
N TYR A 192 2.76 13.41 -16.62
CA TYR A 192 1.72 13.49 -15.60
C TYR A 192 1.72 14.85 -14.89
N ALA A 193 0.58 15.54 -14.83
CA ALA A 193 0.38 16.72 -13.99
C ALA A 193 -0.12 16.29 -12.61
N LEU A 194 0.53 16.75 -11.54
CA LEU A 194 0.19 16.50 -10.15
C LEU A 194 -0.12 17.79 -9.43
N GLU A 195 -1.04 17.74 -8.49
CA GLU A 195 -1.42 18.88 -7.64
C GLU A 195 -0.27 19.29 -6.71
N ASP A 196 -0.04 20.62 -6.54
CA ASP A 196 0.93 21.19 -5.60
C ASP A 196 0.27 22.29 -4.75
N PRO A 197 0.08 22.07 -3.43
CA PRO A 197 0.54 20.92 -2.64
C PRO A 197 -0.21 19.63 -2.97
N GLY A 198 0.41 18.48 -2.77
CA GLY A 198 -0.19 17.20 -3.11
C GLY A 198 0.32 16.02 -2.26
N TYR A 199 -0.32 14.87 -2.43
CA TYR A 199 0.08 13.66 -1.72
C TYR A 199 1.39 13.11 -2.28
N ARG A 200 2.47 13.26 -1.50
CA ARG A 200 3.85 12.94 -1.92
C ARG A 200 4.03 11.53 -2.49
N LYS A 201 3.26 10.58 -1.99
CA LYS A 201 3.38 9.18 -2.40
C LYS A 201 3.04 8.96 -3.88
N ILE A 202 2.14 9.77 -4.44
CA ILE A 202 1.80 9.71 -5.88
C ILE A 202 3.05 10.00 -6.71
N ALA A 203 3.74 11.12 -6.41
CA ALA A 203 4.98 11.47 -7.09
C ALA A 203 6.06 10.40 -6.94
N GLN A 204 6.23 9.83 -5.73
CA GLN A 204 7.17 8.75 -5.48
C GLN A 204 6.87 7.49 -6.29
N VAL A 205 5.59 7.16 -6.50
CA VAL A 205 5.20 6.04 -7.36
C VAL A 205 5.57 6.35 -8.81
N TYR A 206 5.22 7.52 -9.33
CA TYR A 206 5.59 7.90 -10.71
C TYR A 206 7.09 7.92 -10.92
N GLU A 207 7.85 8.46 -9.96
CA GLU A 207 9.32 8.45 -9.97
C GLU A 207 9.88 7.02 -10.01
N SER A 208 9.31 6.10 -9.22
CA SER A 208 9.75 4.70 -9.18
C SER A 208 9.53 3.93 -10.49
N TYR A 209 8.56 4.37 -11.30
CA TYR A 209 8.32 3.85 -12.66
C TYR A 209 9.09 4.60 -13.74
N GLY A 210 9.80 5.68 -13.40
CA GLY A 210 10.61 6.46 -14.33
C GLY A 210 9.80 7.31 -15.32
N VAL A 211 8.51 7.58 -15.04
CA VAL A 211 7.69 8.45 -15.88
C VAL A 211 7.89 9.92 -15.54
N GLN A 212 7.67 10.78 -16.53
CA GLN A 212 7.78 12.22 -16.35
C GLN A 212 6.56 12.77 -15.63
N TYR A 213 6.76 13.64 -14.64
CA TYR A 213 5.67 14.35 -13.99
C TYR A 213 6.01 15.83 -13.74
N ARG A 214 4.99 16.65 -13.61
CA ARG A 214 5.06 18.09 -13.36
C ARG A 214 4.16 18.44 -12.19
N PHE A 215 4.69 19.16 -11.21
CA PHE A 215 3.87 19.75 -10.18
C PHE A 215 3.17 20.98 -10.73
N THR A 216 1.85 21.01 -10.60
CA THR A 216 1.00 22.07 -11.13
C THR A 216 0.37 22.80 -9.95
N PRO A 217 0.56 24.13 -9.84
CA PRO A 217 0.05 24.88 -8.70
C PRO A 217 -1.48 24.88 -8.65
N MET A 218 -1.98 25.00 -7.42
CA MET A 218 -3.40 25.11 -7.11
C MET A 218 -3.75 26.52 -6.65
N ASP A 219 -4.97 26.93 -6.94
CA ASP A 219 -5.62 28.08 -6.34
C ASP A 219 -6.71 27.63 -5.32
N LYS A 220 -7.59 28.55 -4.92
CA LYS A 220 -8.70 28.26 -3.99
C LYS A 220 -9.78 27.32 -4.56
N GLU A 221 -9.76 27.02 -5.83
CA GLU A 221 -10.73 26.19 -6.56
C GLU A 221 -10.16 24.87 -7.05
N GLY A 222 -8.90 24.57 -6.73
CA GLY A 222 -8.19 23.39 -7.18
C GLY A 222 -7.07 23.72 -8.15
N ILE A 223 -6.72 22.81 -9.04
CA ILE A 223 -5.60 22.99 -9.98
C ILE A 223 -5.84 24.21 -10.91
N ASP A 224 -4.79 25.01 -11.13
CA ASP A 224 -4.85 26.16 -12.05
C ASP A 224 -4.83 25.67 -13.51
N PRO A 225 -5.92 25.91 -14.29
CA PRO A 225 -5.99 25.45 -15.67
C PRO A 225 -4.93 26.07 -16.59
N LYS A 226 -4.51 27.31 -16.32
CA LYS A 226 -3.46 27.98 -17.12
C LYS A 226 -2.10 27.35 -16.88
N ALA A 227 -1.82 26.95 -15.63
CA ALA A 227 -0.61 26.25 -15.30
C ALA A 227 -0.63 24.81 -15.84
N LEU A 228 -1.79 24.15 -15.80
CA LEU A 228 -2.00 22.83 -16.40
C LEU A 228 -1.71 22.85 -17.91
N GLU A 229 -2.27 23.78 -18.65
CA GLU A 229 -2.02 23.88 -20.11
C GLU A 229 -0.54 24.12 -20.42
N LYS A 230 0.12 24.99 -19.65
CA LYS A 230 1.56 25.26 -19.80
C LYS A 230 2.46 24.08 -19.41
N SER A 231 1.97 23.14 -18.62
CA SER A 231 2.74 21.99 -18.18
C SER A 231 3.08 21.02 -19.32
N GLY A 232 2.29 21.03 -20.41
CA GLY A 232 2.40 20.08 -21.50
C GLY A 232 2.06 18.65 -21.07
N ALA A 233 1.26 18.49 -20.03
CA ALA A 233 0.88 17.18 -19.53
C ALA A 233 -0.14 16.48 -20.44
N ASP A 234 -0.02 15.16 -20.51
CA ASP A 234 -1.00 14.28 -21.14
C ASP A 234 -2.03 13.76 -20.12
N ILE A 235 -1.58 13.52 -18.90
CA ILE A 235 -2.39 12.92 -17.84
C ILE A 235 -2.46 13.87 -16.66
N LEU A 236 -3.67 14.15 -16.20
CA LEU A 236 -3.91 14.95 -15.00
C LEU A 236 -4.35 14.04 -13.85
N HIS A 237 -3.64 14.04 -12.72
CA HIS A 237 -4.00 13.27 -11.53
C HIS A 237 -4.44 14.21 -10.41
N ILE A 238 -5.72 14.15 -10.02
CA ILE A 238 -6.36 15.06 -9.07
C ILE A 238 -7.32 14.35 -8.11
N SER A 239 -7.62 15.03 -6.99
CA SER A 239 -8.65 14.61 -6.02
C SER A 239 -9.74 15.70 -5.91
N PRO A 240 -10.64 15.84 -6.91
CA PRO A 240 -11.51 17.01 -7.04
C PRO A 240 -12.66 17.03 -6.04
N SER A 241 -13.01 15.90 -5.45
CA SER A 241 -14.11 15.80 -4.47
C SER A 241 -13.67 16.18 -3.06
N HIS A 242 -12.38 15.97 -2.75
CA HIS A 242 -11.77 16.31 -1.48
C HIS A 242 -10.25 16.24 -1.60
N HIS A 243 -9.65 17.38 -1.91
CA HIS A 243 -8.21 17.44 -2.14
C HIS A 243 -7.42 17.20 -0.86
N PHE A 244 -6.47 16.25 -0.87
CA PHE A 244 -5.49 16.09 0.19
C PHE A 244 -4.17 16.80 -0.19
N PRO A 245 -3.64 17.69 0.67
CA PRO A 245 -3.99 17.89 2.08
C PRO A 245 -4.89 19.11 2.37
N THR A 246 -5.29 19.89 1.38
CA THR A 246 -5.90 21.23 1.61
C THR A 246 -7.38 21.20 1.97
N GLY A 247 -8.08 20.08 1.69
CA GLY A 247 -9.52 19.96 1.87
C GLY A 247 -10.35 20.75 0.84
N ILE A 248 -9.72 21.28 -0.22
CA ILE A 248 -10.42 21.98 -1.29
C ILE A 248 -11.34 21.02 -2.03
N VAL A 249 -12.56 21.49 -2.29
CA VAL A 249 -13.51 20.83 -3.19
C VAL A 249 -13.53 21.63 -4.49
N THR A 250 -13.18 20.98 -5.60
CA THR A 250 -13.18 21.60 -6.92
C THR A 250 -14.60 21.95 -7.37
N PRO A 251 -14.95 23.23 -7.57
CA PRO A 251 -16.30 23.65 -7.95
C PRO A 251 -16.65 23.20 -9.37
N ILE A 252 -17.95 23.14 -9.66
CA ILE A 252 -18.46 22.59 -10.92
C ILE A 252 -17.90 23.30 -12.16
N ALA A 253 -17.76 24.63 -12.11
CA ALA A 253 -17.19 25.38 -13.23
C ALA A 253 -15.75 24.95 -13.55
N ARG A 254 -14.94 24.75 -12.52
CA ARG A 254 -13.56 24.28 -12.66
C ARG A 254 -13.53 22.84 -13.20
N ARG A 255 -14.45 21.97 -12.74
CA ARG A 255 -14.58 20.59 -13.23
C ARG A 255 -14.84 20.57 -14.74
N TYR A 256 -15.76 21.39 -15.25
CA TYR A 256 -15.98 21.49 -16.70
C TYR A 256 -14.75 21.99 -17.44
N THR A 257 -14.03 23.00 -16.90
CA THR A 257 -12.78 23.47 -17.53
C THR A 257 -11.74 22.35 -17.65
N LEU A 258 -11.64 21.44 -16.64
CA LEU A 258 -10.72 20.32 -16.67
C LEU A 258 -11.18 19.22 -17.64
N LEU A 259 -12.49 18.96 -17.73
CA LEU A 259 -13.05 18.04 -18.72
C LEU A 259 -12.83 18.54 -20.14
N ASP A 260 -13.04 19.84 -20.38
CA ASP A 260 -12.75 20.48 -21.69
C ASP A 260 -11.27 20.33 -22.06
N TRP A 261 -10.35 20.50 -21.09
CA TRP A 261 -8.93 20.27 -21.30
C TRP A 261 -8.64 18.83 -21.74
N ALA A 262 -9.26 17.85 -21.11
CA ALA A 262 -9.07 16.44 -21.46
C ALA A 262 -9.67 16.12 -22.84
N ALA A 263 -10.83 16.68 -23.17
CA ALA A 263 -11.53 16.46 -24.45
C ALA A 263 -10.80 17.04 -25.67
N GLN A 264 -9.88 17.98 -25.48
CA GLN A 264 -9.13 18.62 -26.58
C GLN A 264 -8.11 17.68 -27.27
N SER A 265 -7.78 16.54 -26.66
CA SER A 265 -6.82 15.58 -27.24
C SER A 265 -7.18 14.13 -26.90
N GLU A 266 -7.06 13.24 -27.84
CA GLU A 266 -7.27 11.80 -27.64
C GLU A 266 -6.26 11.17 -26.67
N ASN A 267 -5.12 11.80 -26.48
CA ASN A 267 -4.05 11.34 -25.57
C ASN A 267 -4.19 11.88 -24.14
N ARG A 268 -5.15 12.79 -23.89
CA ARG A 268 -5.33 13.37 -22.56
C ARG A 268 -6.36 12.58 -21.76
N TYR A 269 -6.01 12.29 -20.50
CA TYR A 269 -6.91 11.66 -19.52
C TYR A 269 -6.79 12.35 -18.16
N ILE A 270 -7.85 12.22 -17.36
CA ILE A 270 -7.86 12.66 -15.96
C ILE A 270 -7.98 11.43 -15.08
N ILE A 271 -7.08 11.28 -14.10
CA ILE A 271 -7.20 10.31 -13.01
C ILE A 271 -7.88 11.05 -11.85
N GLU A 272 -9.11 10.66 -11.55
CA GLU A 272 -9.86 11.15 -10.39
C GLU A 272 -9.61 10.19 -9.22
N ASP A 273 -8.77 10.59 -8.26
CA ASP A 273 -8.52 9.82 -7.03
C ASP A 273 -9.51 10.23 -5.93
N ASP A 274 -10.50 9.39 -5.70
CA ASP A 274 -11.64 9.63 -4.81
C ASP A 274 -11.55 8.78 -3.55
N TYR A 275 -10.55 9.04 -2.72
CA TYR A 275 -10.08 8.17 -1.65
C TYR A 275 -10.96 8.13 -0.37
N ASP A 276 -11.85 9.12 -0.13
CA ASP A 276 -12.63 9.24 1.12
C ASP A 276 -14.03 9.82 0.95
N SER A 277 -14.60 9.77 -0.26
CA SER A 277 -15.90 10.34 -0.59
C SER A 277 -17.07 9.81 0.24
N GLU A 278 -16.95 8.60 0.78
CA GLU A 278 -17.94 8.03 1.69
C GLU A 278 -18.04 8.81 3.00
N PHE A 279 -17.01 9.60 3.37
CA PHE A 279 -16.93 10.28 4.67
C PHE A 279 -17.19 11.79 4.61
N ARG A 280 -17.97 12.26 3.65
CA ARG A 280 -18.50 13.61 3.74
C ARG A 280 -19.46 13.71 4.93
N LEU A 281 -19.06 14.48 5.95
CA LEU A 281 -19.77 14.55 7.24
C LEU A 281 -20.95 15.51 7.20
N THR A 282 -21.00 16.43 6.21
CA THR A 282 -22.05 17.42 6.03
C THR A 282 -22.56 17.43 4.60
N GLY A 283 -23.87 17.59 4.42
CA GLY A 283 -24.52 17.67 3.10
C GLY A 283 -24.62 16.33 2.36
N LYS A 284 -25.07 16.39 1.11
CA LYS A 284 -25.13 15.26 0.20
C LYS A 284 -23.77 14.93 -0.39
N PRO A 285 -23.50 13.69 -0.84
CA PRO A 285 -22.31 13.37 -1.62
C PRO A 285 -22.17 14.29 -2.82
N ILE A 286 -20.94 14.75 -3.12
CA ILE A 286 -20.65 15.52 -4.31
C ILE A 286 -20.59 14.53 -5.48
N PRO A 287 -21.24 14.78 -6.63
CA PRO A 287 -21.07 13.95 -7.82
C PRO A 287 -19.59 13.83 -8.19
N ALA A 288 -19.17 12.68 -8.68
CA ALA A 288 -17.81 12.48 -9.17
C ALA A 288 -17.55 13.33 -10.42
N LEU A 289 -16.31 13.63 -10.74
CA LEU A 289 -15.94 14.24 -12.02
C LEU A 289 -16.32 13.31 -13.18
N GLN A 290 -16.06 12.01 -13.01
CA GLN A 290 -16.40 10.98 -13.98
C GLN A 290 -17.91 10.94 -14.30
N SER A 291 -18.80 11.19 -13.33
CA SER A 291 -20.25 11.13 -13.56
C SER A 291 -20.79 12.24 -14.49
N ILE A 292 -20.00 13.28 -14.75
CA ILE A 292 -20.34 14.38 -15.66
C ILE A 292 -19.44 14.42 -16.90
N ASP A 293 -18.59 13.41 -17.08
CA ASP A 293 -17.71 13.28 -18.23
C ASP A 293 -18.46 12.70 -19.43
N SER A 294 -18.69 13.50 -20.45
CA SER A 294 -19.31 13.07 -21.70
C SER A 294 -18.31 12.62 -22.77
N ALA A 295 -17.02 12.86 -22.56
CA ALA A 295 -15.96 12.57 -23.52
C ALA A 295 -15.26 11.22 -23.26
N ASP A 296 -15.61 10.51 -22.20
CA ASP A 296 -15.00 9.24 -21.76
C ASP A 296 -13.47 9.38 -21.57
N ARG A 297 -13.07 10.39 -20.80
CA ARG A 297 -11.64 10.75 -20.53
C ARG A 297 -11.25 10.66 -19.06
N VAL A 298 -12.19 10.35 -18.17
CA VAL A 298 -11.91 10.26 -16.74
C VAL A 298 -11.75 8.82 -16.30
N ILE A 299 -10.59 8.51 -15.72
CA ILE A 299 -10.30 7.27 -15.02
C ILE A 299 -10.64 7.51 -13.55
N TYR A 300 -11.72 6.91 -13.07
CA TYR A 300 -12.11 7.03 -11.67
C TYR A 300 -11.39 5.99 -10.81
N MET A 301 -10.91 6.38 -9.65
CA MET A 301 -10.24 5.49 -8.71
C MET A 301 -10.80 5.66 -7.30
N ASN A 302 -10.94 4.54 -6.58
CA ASN A 302 -11.33 4.55 -5.17
C ASN A 302 -10.68 3.37 -4.42
N THR A 303 -10.75 3.41 -3.07
CA THR A 303 -10.14 2.42 -2.20
C THR A 303 -10.99 2.10 -0.99
N PHE A 304 -11.14 0.82 -0.66
CA PHE A 304 -11.75 0.38 0.58
C PHE A 304 -10.83 0.52 1.82
N SER A 305 -9.59 0.98 1.61
CA SER A 305 -8.62 1.17 2.69
C SER A 305 -9.02 2.22 3.72
N LYS A 306 -9.85 3.19 3.33
CA LYS A 306 -10.38 4.25 4.22
C LYS A 306 -11.75 3.88 4.78
N SER A 307 -12.57 3.25 3.97
CA SER A 307 -13.94 2.90 4.32
C SER A 307 -14.03 1.65 5.20
N LEU A 308 -13.09 0.70 5.08
CA LEU A 308 -13.03 -0.52 5.90
C LEU A 308 -11.77 -0.56 6.77
N ALA A 309 -10.63 -0.92 6.20
CA ALA A 309 -9.35 -0.97 6.90
C ALA A 309 -8.19 -0.83 5.93
N SER A 310 -7.13 -0.14 6.35
CA SER A 310 -5.93 0.06 5.52
C SER A 310 -5.22 -1.25 5.14
N THR A 311 -5.44 -2.31 5.90
CA THR A 311 -4.85 -3.64 5.70
C THR A 311 -5.63 -4.52 4.72
N ILE A 312 -6.87 -4.18 4.37
CA ILE A 312 -7.68 -4.97 3.43
C ILE A 312 -7.13 -4.87 1.99
N ARG A 313 -6.43 -3.78 1.69
CA ARG A 313 -5.71 -3.58 0.43
C ARG A 313 -6.54 -3.78 -0.84
N ILE A 314 -7.83 -3.51 -0.81
CA ILE A 314 -8.68 -3.55 -2.00
C ILE A 314 -8.94 -2.14 -2.48
N SER A 315 -8.58 -1.88 -3.72
CA SER A 315 -8.87 -0.64 -4.46
C SER A 315 -9.39 -1.01 -5.85
N TYR A 316 -10.01 -0.08 -6.52
CA TYR A 316 -10.49 -0.30 -7.88
C TYR A 316 -10.37 0.96 -8.71
N MET A 317 -10.39 0.78 -10.03
CA MET A 317 -10.52 1.85 -11.00
C MET A 317 -11.64 1.53 -12.00
N VAL A 318 -12.29 2.56 -12.49
CA VAL A 318 -13.24 2.51 -13.60
C VAL A 318 -12.54 3.13 -14.81
N LEU A 319 -12.34 2.34 -15.82
CA LEU A 319 -11.65 2.76 -17.04
C LEU A 319 -12.64 3.29 -18.08
N PRO A 320 -12.28 4.33 -18.85
CA PRO A 320 -12.91 4.63 -20.12
C PRO A 320 -13.00 3.42 -21.03
N THR A 321 -14.03 3.37 -21.88
CA THR A 321 -14.30 2.20 -22.74
C THR A 321 -13.10 1.81 -23.62
N ALA A 322 -12.47 2.79 -24.25
CA ALA A 322 -11.30 2.56 -25.11
C ALA A 322 -10.09 2.02 -24.31
N LEU A 323 -9.90 2.48 -23.08
CA LEU A 323 -8.84 1.98 -22.21
C LEU A 323 -9.15 0.60 -21.64
N THR A 324 -10.42 0.26 -21.46
CA THR A 324 -10.85 -1.08 -21.04
C THR A 324 -10.46 -2.14 -22.05
N GLU A 325 -10.74 -1.91 -23.32
CA GLU A 325 -10.33 -2.84 -24.40
C GLU A 325 -8.81 -2.99 -24.47
N ALA A 326 -8.08 -1.87 -24.38
CA ALA A 326 -6.63 -1.86 -24.35
C ALA A 326 -6.07 -2.59 -23.11
N PHE A 327 -6.71 -2.45 -21.94
CA PHE A 327 -6.32 -3.13 -20.73
C PHE A 327 -6.40 -4.65 -20.86
N TYR A 328 -7.53 -5.17 -21.28
CA TYR A 328 -7.67 -6.62 -21.43
C TYR A 328 -6.78 -7.19 -22.55
N LYS A 329 -6.56 -6.45 -23.63
CA LYS A 329 -5.67 -6.85 -24.72
C LYS A 329 -4.20 -6.87 -24.29
N ASN A 330 -3.74 -5.85 -23.60
CA ASN A 330 -2.31 -5.63 -23.32
C ASN A 330 -1.88 -6.18 -21.96
N LEU A 331 -2.76 -6.15 -20.94
CA LEU A 331 -2.46 -6.51 -19.56
C LEU A 331 -3.31 -7.68 -19.05
N GLY A 332 -4.18 -8.26 -19.88
CA GLY A 332 -5.07 -9.37 -19.52
C GLY A 332 -4.37 -10.66 -19.08
N PHE A 333 -3.05 -10.77 -19.29
CA PHE A 333 -2.24 -11.89 -18.84
C PHE A 333 -1.89 -11.84 -17.34
N TYR A 334 -2.07 -10.70 -16.67
CA TYR A 334 -1.90 -10.60 -15.23
C TYR A 334 -3.03 -11.32 -14.49
N ALA A 335 -2.72 -11.97 -13.39
CA ALA A 335 -3.74 -12.37 -12.42
C ALA A 335 -4.10 -11.19 -11.52
N CYS A 336 -5.36 -11.13 -11.05
CA CYS A 336 -5.75 -10.15 -10.05
C CYS A 336 -4.93 -10.36 -8.76
N THR A 337 -4.45 -9.26 -8.18
CA THR A 337 -3.60 -9.28 -6.99
C THR A 337 -4.36 -9.39 -5.67
N VAL A 338 -5.68 -9.34 -5.71
CA VAL A 338 -6.55 -9.48 -4.53
C VAL A 338 -7.02 -10.92 -4.43
N SER A 339 -6.97 -11.51 -3.24
CA SER A 339 -7.45 -12.86 -2.96
C SER A 339 -8.94 -13.03 -3.33
N ASN A 340 -9.29 -14.14 -3.98
CA ASN A 340 -10.68 -14.47 -4.30
C ASN A 340 -11.57 -14.48 -3.07
N LEU A 341 -11.08 -15.02 -1.95
CA LEU A 341 -11.83 -15.05 -0.70
C LEU A 341 -12.21 -13.64 -0.23
N GLU A 342 -11.26 -12.70 -0.29
CA GLU A 342 -11.53 -11.31 0.08
C GLU A 342 -12.46 -10.62 -0.93
N GLN A 343 -12.30 -10.88 -2.21
CA GLN A 343 -13.14 -10.32 -3.26
C GLN A 343 -14.61 -10.77 -3.11
N TYR A 344 -14.87 -12.08 -2.98
CA TYR A 344 -16.22 -12.59 -2.79
C TYR A 344 -16.82 -12.15 -1.46
N THR A 345 -16.02 -12.09 -0.38
CA THR A 345 -16.48 -11.59 0.92
C THR A 345 -16.91 -10.13 0.82
N LEU A 346 -16.11 -9.28 0.15
CA LEU A 346 -16.44 -7.88 -0.05
C LEU A 346 -17.65 -7.69 -0.96
N ALA A 347 -17.76 -8.47 -2.03
CA ALA A 347 -18.92 -8.46 -2.91
C ALA A 347 -20.22 -8.71 -2.11
N LYS A 348 -20.24 -9.77 -1.30
CA LYS A 348 -21.38 -10.12 -0.44
C LYS A 348 -21.62 -9.05 0.64
N PHE A 349 -20.55 -8.47 1.21
CA PHE A 349 -20.65 -7.39 2.19
C PHE A 349 -21.29 -6.12 1.62
N ILE A 350 -21.03 -5.79 0.35
CA ILE A 350 -21.66 -4.66 -0.35
C ILE A 350 -23.10 -5.02 -0.71
N SER A 351 -23.32 -6.12 -1.44
CA SER A 351 -24.64 -6.48 -2.00
C SER A 351 -25.71 -6.77 -0.95
N GLU A 352 -25.34 -7.26 0.24
CA GLU A 352 -26.27 -7.46 1.37
C GLU A 352 -26.47 -6.20 2.23
N GLY A 353 -25.93 -5.04 1.80
CA GLY A 353 -26.12 -3.74 2.46
C GLY A 353 -25.33 -3.56 3.78
N TYR A 354 -24.40 -4.48 4.10
CA TYR A 354 -23.55 -4.31 5.29
C TYR A 354 -22.57 -3.16 5.14
N PHE A 355 -22.08 -2.93 3.93
CA PHE A 355 -21.16 -1.82 3.64
C PHE A 355 -21.83 -0.48 3.91
N GLU A 356 -23.03 -0.25 3.39
CA GLU A 356 -23.78 1.00 3.62
C GLU A 356 -24.05 1.24 5.11
N LYS A 357 -24.53 0.19 5.82
CA LYS A 357 -24.75 0.25 7.28
C LYS A 357 -23.46 0.60 8.02
N HIS A 358 -22.32 0.02 7.59
CA HIS A 358 -21.01 0.31 8.15
C HIS A 358 -20.61 1.78 7.92
N ILE A 359 -20.70 2.28 6.69
CA ILE A 359 -20.39 3.67 6.34
C ILE A 359 -21.25 4.66 7.14
N ASN A 360 -22.54 4.42 7.24
CA ASN A 360 -23.45 5.29 8.00
C ASN A 360 -23.06 5.36 9.48
N ARG A 361 -22.72 4.21 10.10
CA ARG A 361 -22.20 4.16 11.48
C ARG A 361 -20.88 4.91 11.61
N MET A 362 -19.96 4.75 10.64
CA MET A 362 -18.66 5.41 10.65
C MET A 362 -18.76 6.93 10.49
N ARG A 363 -19.68 7.44 9.66
CA ARG A 363 -19.96 8.87 9.51
C ARG A 363 -20.36 9.50 10.85
N ILE A 364 -21.29 8.85 11.58
CA ILE A 364 -21.72 9.32 12.90
C ILE A 364 -20.52 9.34 13.86
N ARG A 365 -19.74 8.25 13.90
CA ARG A 365 -18.59 8.12 14.80
C ARG A 365 -17.50 9.16 14.48
N TYR A 366 -17.17 9.36 13.21
CA TYR A 366 -16.16 10.36 12.82
C TYR A 366 -16.63 11.79 13.08
N LYS A 367 -17.92 12.08 12.89
CA LYS A 367 -18.49 13.37 13.28
C LYS A 367 -18.35 13.62 14.79
N GLN A 368 -18.75 12.65 15.62
CA GLN A 368 -18.61 12.74 17.08
C GLN A 368 -17.14 12.93 17.50
N LYS A 369 -16.22 12.19 16.87
CA LYS A 369 -14.78 12.30 17.12
C LYS A 369 -14.23 13.70 16.76
N LYS A 370 -14.59 14.21 15.59
CA LYS A 370 -14.26 15.57 15.16
C LYS A 370 -14.77 16.61 16.16
N ASP A 371 -16.07 16.53 16.51
CA ASP A 371 -16.70 17.48 17.44
C ASP A 371 -16.01 17.45 18.82
N LEU A 372 -15.63 16.26 19.30
CA LEU A 372 -14.88 16.11 20.54
C LEU A 372 -13.49 16.79 20.46
N ILE A 373 -12.75 16.56 19.37
CA ILE A 373 -11.44 17.19 19.16
C ILE A 373 -11.55 18.72 19.14
N LEU A 374 -12.51 19.28 18.42
CA LEU A 374 -12.73 20.72 18.34
C LEU A 374 -13.14 21.30 19.70
N LYS A 375 -14.00 20.60 20.44
CA LYS A 375 -14.38 20.96 21.81
C LYS A 375 -13.16 21.01 22.74
N GLU A 376 -12.29 20.01 22.68
CA GLU A 376 -11.08 19.95 23.50
C GLU A 376 -10.06 21.03 23.09
N MET A 377 -9.87 21.30 21.80
CA MET A 377 -9.04 22.40 21.30
C MET A 377 -9.53 23.77 21.82
N LYS A 378 -10.85 23.97 21.88
CA LYS A 378 -11.44 25.17 22.46
C LYS A 378 -11.21 25.24 23.98
N ARG A 379 -11.43 24.12 24.68
CA ARG A 379 -11.28 24.02 26.14
C ARG A 379 -9.85 24.30 26.59
N CYS A 380 -8.84 23.77 25.94
CA CYS A 380 -7.43 23.99 26.28
C CYS A 380 -6.87 25.33 25.76
N GLY A 381 -7.67 26.16 25.11
CA GLY A 381 -7.27 27.47 24.61
C GLY A 381 -6.46 27.46 23.32
N LEU A 382 -6.28 26.32 22.67
CA LEU A 382 -5.52 26.22 21.41
C LEU A 382 -6.12 27.10 20.31
N LEU A 383 -7.45 27.22 20.26
CA LEU A 383 -8.14 28.07 19.27
C LEU A 383 -7.98 29.59 19.50
N LYS A 384 -7.30 30.02 20.58
CA LYS A 384 -6.83 31.40 20.75
C LYS A 384 -5.56 31.68 19.91
N LEU A 385 -4.78 30.62 19.62
CA LEU A 385 -3.50 30.66 18.93
C LEU A 385 -3.59 30.11 17.49
N ALA A 386 -4.71 29.48 17.13
CA ALA A 386 -4.89 28.83 15.84
C ALA A 386 -6.34 28.91 15.35
N LYS A 387 -6.53 28.78 14.02
CA LYS A 387 -7.83 28.70 13.35
C LYS A 387 -7.98 27.34 12.69
N ILE A 388 -9.22 26.91 12.52
CA ILE A 388 -9.57 25.69 11.80
C ILE A 388 -10.02 26.08 10.37
N ASP A 389 -9.47 25.41 9.37
CA ASP A 389 -9.89 25.51 7.98
C ASP A 389 -10.27 24.11 7.47
N ALA A 390 -11.12 24.06 6.45
CA ALA A 390 -11.58 22.82 5.82
C ALA A 390 -12.26 21.82 6.79
N GLU A 391 -13.02 22.35 7.75
CA GLU A 391 -13.65 21.57 8.84
C GLU A 391 -14.64 20.50 8.32
N ASP A 392 -15.28 20.75 7.16
CA ASP A 392 -16.28 19.87 6.59
C ASP A 392 -15.72 18.85 5.61
N ALA A 393 -14.42 18.85 5.43
CA ALA A 393 -13.72 18.06 4.43
C ALA A 393 -13.22 16.71 5.01
N GLY A 394 -14.04 15.67 4.94
CA GLY A 394 -13.63 14.28 5.12
C GLY A 394 -13.04 13.95 6.50
N LEU A 395 -11.93 13.23 6.51
CA LEU A 395 -11.29 12.65 7.70
C LEU A 395 -10.13 13.47 8.28
N HIS A 396 -9.93 14.70 7.80
CA HIS A 396 -8.94 15.64 8.32
C HIS A 396 -9.44 17.07 8.22
N PHE A 397 -8.77 17.98 8.91
CA PHE A 397 -8.94 19.42 8.79
C PHE A 397 -7.57 20.10 8.91
N LEU A 398 -7.49 21.38 8.61
CA LEU A 398 -6.28 22.16 8.77
C LEU A 398 -6.32 22.98 10.06
N LEU A 399 -5.27 22.88 10.86
CA LEU A 399 -5.00 23.72 12.01
C LEU A 399 -3.98 24.78 11.61
N ARG A 400 -4.44 26.02 11.37
CA ARG A 400 -3.60 27.15 11.00
C ARG A 400 -3.18 27.93 12.23
N VAL A 401 -1.89 27.92 12.57
CA VAL A 401 -1.33 28.63 13.71
C VAL A 401 -1.15 30.12 13.36
N CYS A 402 -1.56 30.99 14.26
CA CYS A 402 -1.42 32.44 14.12
C CYS A 402 0.02 32.85 14.47
N GLY A 403 0.56 33.80 13.67
CA GLY A 403 1.90 34.35 13.89
C GLY A 403 3.01 33.66 13.09
N PRO A 404 4.21 34.23 13.07
CA PRO A 404 5.34 33.81 12.24
C PRO A 404 6.17 32.70 12.91
N VAL A 405 5.53 31.58 13.25
CA VAL A 405 6.21 30.44 13.87
C VAL A 405 6.48 29.36 12.83
N PRO A 406 7.74 28.92 12.61
CA PRO A 406 8.04 27.84 11.66
C PRO A 406 7.33 26.53 12.04
N ALA A 407 6.77 25.84 11.03
CA ALA A 407 6.07 24.57 11.23
C ALA A 407 6.99 23.50 11.85
N GLU A 408 8.26 23.49 11.48
CA GLU A 408 9.28 22.56 11.97
C GLU A 408 9.50 22.66 13.47
N LYS A 409 9.43 23.90 14.02
CA LYS A 409 9.56 24.14 15.48
C LYS A 409 8.40 23.49 16.23
N ILE A 410 7.17 23.64 15.72
CA ILE A 410 5.97 23.04 16.33
C ILE A 410 6.01 21.52 16.18
N THR A 411 6.34 21.00 15.00
CA THR A 411 6.46 19.55 14.74
C THR A 411 7.43 18.89 15.70
N ARG A 412 8.62 19.49 15.91
CA ARG A 412 9.62 18.97 16.84
C ARG A 412 9.09 18.95 18.27
N ARG A 413 8.52 20.06 18.76
CA ARG A 413 7.96 20.14 20.10
C ARG A 413 6.78 19.20 20.32
N ALA A 414 5.94 19.01 19.30
CA ALA A 414 4.87 18.03 19.35
C ALA A 414 5.42 16.61 19.51
N ALA A 415 6.45 16.25 18.75
CA ALA A 415 7.14 14.97 18.88
C ALA A 415 7.75 14.73 20.25
N GLU A 416 8.40 15.75 20.84
CA GLU A 416 8.92 15.74 22.23
C GLU A 416 7.80 15.51 23.26
N ASN A 417 6.58 16.00 23.00
CA ASN A 417 5.38 15.74 23.80
C ASN A 417 4.65 14.43 23.45
N GLY A 418 5.26 13.57 22.61
CA GLY A 418 4.69 12.28 22.21
C GLY A 418 3.55 12.38 21.21
N VAL A 419 3.41 13.49 20.48
CA VAL A 419 2.38 13.69 19.46
C VAL A 419 3.03 13.95 18.12
N ARG A 420 2.58 13.21 17.09
CA ARG A 420 3.02 13.42 15.71
C ARG A 420 2.03 14.31 14.96
N VAL A 421 2.54 15.36 14.33
CA VAL A 421 1.81 16.23 13.40
C VAL A 421 2.68 16.51 12.18
N THR A 422 2.04 16.74 11.04
CA THR A 422 2.75 17.09 9.80
C THR A 422 2.31 18.47 9.34
N GLY A 423 3.27 19.37 9.15
CA GLY A 423 3.03 20.69 8.61
C GLY A 423 2.57 20.61 7.14
N LEU A 424 1.68 21.50 6.75
CA LEU A 424 1.22 21.62 5.36
C LEU A 424 2.39 21.88 4.40
N SER A 425 3.44 22.58 4.87
CA SER A 425 4.69 22.82 4.12
C SER A 425 5.36 21.54 3.62
N ALA A 426 5.18 20.42 4.33
CA ALA A 426 5.74 19.14 3.93
C ALA A 426 5.10 18.54 2.65
N TYR A 427 3.96 19.04 2.22
CA TYR A 427 3.23 18.58 1.04
C TYR A 427 3.45 19.47 -0.18
N TYR A 428 4.10 20.62 -0.02
CA TYR A 428 4.54 21.46 -1.14
C TYR A 428 5.82 20.93 -1.74
N HIS A 429 5.88 20.92 -3.05
CA HIS A 429 7.10 20.66 -3.83
C HIS A 429 7.74 21.97 -4.29
N THR A 430 6.92 22.95 -4.62
CA THR A 430 7.35 24.32 -4.88
C THR A 430 7.06 25.17 -3.65
N ALA A 431 8.07 25.88 -3.14
CA ALA A 431 7.88 26.73 -1.96
C ALA A 431 6.76 27.76 -2.19
N PRO A 432 5.74 27.84 -1.34
CA PRO A 432 4.67 28.81 -1.49
C PRO A 432 5.20 30.23 -1.26
N VAL A 433 4.69 31.21 -2.01
CA VAL A 433 5.09 32.63 -1.93
C VAL A 433 4.85 33.21 -0.52
N ASN A 434 3.77 32.79 0.14
CA ASN A 434 3.41 33.19 1.50
C ASN A 434 3.16 31.95 2.37
N PRO A 435 4.20 31.32 2.94
CA PRO A 435 4.04 30.12 3.73
C PRO A 435 3.25 30.44 5.02
N GLN A 436 2.10 29.80 5.16
CA GLN A 436 1.31 29.86 6.38
C GLN A 436 1.60 28.63 7.21
N THR A 437 1.79 28.81 8.52
CA THR A 437 2.02 27.69 9.45
C THR A 437 0.71 26.96 9.69
N ALA A 438 0.48 25.89 8.94
CA ALA A 438 -0.69 25.05 9.06
C ALA A 438 -0.29 23.59 9.21
N PHE A 439 -1.13 22.79 9.88
CA PHE A 439 -0.94 21.37 10.12
C PHE A 439 -2.14 20.60 9.62
N VAL A 440 -1.89 19.45 9.00
CA VAL A 440 -2.94 18.50 8.63
C VAL A 440 -3.27 17.67 9.86
N ILE A 441 -4.50 17.74 10.33
CA ILE A 441 -4.99 17.03 11.50
C ILE A 441 -5.92 15.92 11.07
N SER A 442 -5.38 14.71 10.90
CA SER A 442 -6.14 13.50 10.68
C SER A 442 -6.55 12.89 12.02
N TYR A 443 -7.78 12.42 12.14
CA TYR A 443 -8.32 11.98 13.44
C TYR A 443 -8.92 10.56 13.42
N SER A 444 -8.90 9.89 12.27
CA SER A 444 -9.54 8.59 12.10
C SER A 444 -8.94 7.47 13.00
N GLU A 445 -7.63 7.47 13.21
CA GLU A 445 -6.91 6.43 13.98
C GLU A 445 -6.92 6.67 15.50
N ILE A 446 -7.06 7.92 15.95
CA ILE A 446 -6.88 8.26 17.37
C ILE A 446 -7.99 7.62 18.21
N PRO A 447 -7.69 6.78 19.22
CA PRO A 447 -8.69 6.24 20.12
C PRO A 447 -9.42 7.34 20.88
N ASP A 448 -10.75 7.21 21.04
CA ASP A 448 -11.58 8.24 21.68
C ASP A 448 -11.08 8.59 23.10
N ALA A 449 -10.63 7.59 23.87
CA ALA A 449 -10.06 7.78 25.21
C ALA A 449 -8.76 8.62 25.25
N CYS A 450 -8.04 8.69 24.11
CA CYS A 450 -6.76 9.40 24.01
C CYS A 450 -6.93 10.86 23.54
N ILE A 451 -8.10 11.25 23.00
CA ILE A 451 -8.30 12.54 22.33
C ILE A 451 -7.98 13.72 23.23
N THR A 452 -8.53 13.76 24.45
CA THR A 452 -8.34 14.86 25.38
C THR A 452 -6.86 15.08 25.69
N GLU A 453 -6.13 14.01 25.99
CA GLU A 453 -4.70 14.10 26.30
C GLU A 453 -3.87 14.44 25.06
N ALA A 454 -4.20 13.86 23.88
CA ALA A 454 -3.53 14.18 22.63
C ALA A 454 -3.64 15.66 22.25
N VAL A 455 -4.86 16.22 22.39
CA VAL A 455 -5.11 17.64 22.13
C VAL A 455 -4.37 18.54 23.14
N ASN A 456 -4.36 18.18 24.44
CA ASN A 456 -3.62 18.93 25.46
C ASN A 456 -2.11 18.96 25.17
N ARG A 457 -1.52 17.82 24.76
CA ARG A 457 -0.10 17.74 24.39
C ARG A 457 0.21 18.57 23.13
N LEU A 458 -0.67 18.55 22.14
CA LEU A 458 -0.54 19.39 20.95
C LEU A 458 -0.63 20.88 21.32
N ALA A 459 -1.61 21.26 22.16
CA ALA A 459 -1.79 22.64 22.63
C ALA A 459 -0.55 23.15 23.38
N LYS A 460 0.03 22.31 24.26
CA LYS A 460 1.29 22.63 24.95
C LYS A 460 2.44 22.89 23.98
N ALA A 461 2.59 22.05 22.95
CA ALA A 461 3.63 22.22 21.95
C ALA A 461 3.46 23.51 21.14
N VAL A 462 2.23 23.84 20.72
CA VAL A 462 1.92 25.07 19.98
C VAL A 462 2.16 26.29 20.86
N THR A 463 1.66 26.30 22.09
CA THR A 463 1.82 27.41 23.04
C THR A 463 3.30 27.71 23.30
N ALA A 464 4.08 26.69 23.64
CA ALA A 464 5.52 26.84 23.90
C ALA A 464 6.29 27.32 22.65
N ALA A 465 5.84 26.93 21.44
CA ALA A 465 6.47 27.39 20.19
C ALA A 465 6.15 28.87 19.88
N VAL A 466 4.88 29.30 20.13
CA VAL A 466 4.39 30.65 19.87
C VAL A 466 4.93 31.63 20.90
N MET A 467 4.92 31.27 22.22
CA MET A 467 5.38 32.15 23.29
C MET A 467 6.91 32.21 23.42
N GLY A 468 7.66 31.45 22.66
CA GLY A 468 9.11 31.48 22.67
C GLY A 468 9.74 30.84 23.91
N GLU A 469 8.98 30.06 24.70
CA GLU A 469 9.51 29.31 25.82
C GLU A 469 10.56 28.28 25.35
N ARG A 470 11.72 28.32 26.09
CA ARG A 470 12.89 27.43 25.79
C ARG A 470 12.61 25.98 26.18
#